data_941937592f721381652ed689ad9a6190
#
_entry.id   941937592f721381652ed689ad9a6190
#
_cell.length_a   1.000
_cell.length_b   1.000
_cell.length_c   1.000
_cell.angle_alpha   90.00
_cell.angle_beta   90.00
_cell.angle_gamma   90.00
#
_symmetry.space_group_name_H-M   'P 1'
#
loop_
_entity.id
_entity.type
_entity.pdbx_description
1 polymer ?
#
loop_
_entity_poly.entity_id
_entity_poly.type
_entity_poly.pdbx_seq_one_letter_code
_entity_poly.pdbx_strand_id
1 'polypeptide(L)'
;GDRMHIQYAGTIALTDVKVIAADVINLDLVDTTQTKISQLKAAGKKIICYFSAGSSEDWRPDYAQFTAADKGLPLDDWEGERWLDIRSANVLNIMKARIDLAVVKGCDAVDPDNTDGWDGNTTGFPLTQQHTMVYLATLANYAHSKGLAIGLKNNPNLVNQMFSYFDFSVVEQCHEYQECASYQVMTTTGRPVWQIEYTGNLTTICNAAAIRNFDAQKKTLA
;
A
#
# COMPACT_ATOMS: atom_id res chain seq x y z
N GLY A 1 12.18 -15.66 -0.66
CA GLY A 1 11.43 -14.63 0.08
C GLY A 1 9.98 -15.06 0.27
N ASP A 2 9.25 -14.38 1.14
CA ASP A 2 7.86 -14.66 1.41
C ASP A 2 7.01 -14.29 0.18
N ARG A 3 6.10 -15.18 -0.23
CA ARG A 3 5.16 -14.96 -1.34
C ARG A 3 3.95 -14.20 -0.83
N MET A 4 3.56 -13.15 -1.54
CA MET A 4 2.37 -12.38 -1.21
C MET A 4 1.18 -12.76 -2.10
N HIS A 5 -0.03 -12.71 -1.54
CA HIS A 5 -1.29 -12.63 -2.27
C HIS A 5 -1.98 -11.32 -1.92
N ILE A 6 -2.37 -10.56 -2.93
CA ILE A 6 -3.09 -9.30 -2.78
C ILE A 6 -4.55 -9.48 -3.21
N GLN A 7 -5.49 -9.06 -2.37
CA GLN A 7 -6.92 -9.09 -2.66
C GLN A 7 -7.66 -8.05 -1.83
N TYR A 8 -8.09 -6.95 -2.46
CA TYR A 8 -8.80 -5.86 -1.80
C TYR A 8 -10.33 -5.98 -1.92
N ALA A 9 -10.83 -6.74 -2.90
CA ALA A 9 -12.26 -6.92 -3.11
C ALA A 9 -12.69 -8.38 -2.94
N GLY A 10 -13.95 -8.58 -2.59
CA GLY A 10 -14.56 -9.91 -2.44
C GLY A 10 -14.12 -10.67 -1.18
N THR A 11 -14.57 -11.91 -1.08
CA THR A 11 -14.30 -12.75 0.10
C THR A 11 -13.02 -13.55 -0.07
N ILE A 12 -12.09 -13.40 0.86
CA ILE A 12 -10.86 -14.20 0.91
C ILE A 12 -11.20 -15.58 1.47
N ALA A 13 -11.02 -16.62 0.64
CA ALA A 13 -11.28 -18.00 1.03
C ALA A 13 -9.98 -18.70 1.44
N LEU A 14 -9.96 -19.33 2.62
CA LEU A 14 -8.82 -20.14 3.08
C LEU A 14 -8.55 -21.38 2.20
N THR A 15 -9.51 -21.75 1.37
CA THR A 15 -9.40 -22.85 0.40
C THR A 15 -8.89 -22.42 -0.96
N ASP A 16 -8.74 -21.11 -1.21
CA ASP A 16 -8.15 -20.60 -2.44
C ASP A 16 -6.68 -21.01 -2.51
N VAL A 17 -6.29 -21.62 -3.63
CA VAL A 17 -4.92 -22.09 -3.85
C VAL A 17 -3.90 -20.96 -3.78
N LYS A 18 -4.29 -19.73 -4.16
CA LYS A 18 -3.43 -18.54 -4.07
C LYS A 18 -3.20 -18.13 -2.62
N VAL A 19 -4.27 -18.18 -1.81
CA VAL A 19 -4.20 -17.91 -0.34
C VAL A 19 -3.38 -19.00 0.35
N ILE A 20 -3.61 -20.28 0.00
CA ILE A 20 -2.83 -21.39 0.56
C ILE A 20 -1.34 -21.23 0.26
N ALA A 21 -0.99 -20.87 -0.98
CA ALA A 21 0.38 -20.76 -1.46
C ALA A 21 1.13 -19.52 -0.95
N ALA A 22 0.41 -18.50 -0.48
CA ALA A 22 1.01 -17.25 0.00
C ALA A 22 1.44 -17.37 1.48
N ASP A 23 2.51 -16.69 1.83
CA ASP A 23 2.96 -16.50 3.22
C ASP A 23 2.37 -15.22 3.81
N VAL A 24 2.15 -14.22 2.95
CA VAL A 24 1.65 -12.89 3.27
C VAL A 24 0.37 -12.61 2.49
N ILE A 25 -0.65 -12.09 3.16
CA ILE A 25 -1.91 -11.65 2.53
C ILE A 25 -2.04 -10.14 2.72
N ASN A 26 -2.13 -9.41 1.60
CA ASN A 26 -2.45 -7.99 1.58
C ASN A 26 -3.93 -7.82 1.23
N LEU A 27 -4.69 -7.22 2.14
CA LEU A 27 -6.15 -7.16 2.11
C LEU A 27 -6.66 -5.79 2.55
N ASP A 28 -7.90 -5.47 2.18
CA ASP A 28 -8.53 -4.20 2.57
C ASP A 28 -8.74 -4.11 4.09
N LEU A 29 -8.29 -3.02 4.68
CA LEU A 29 -8.38 -2.76 6.12
C LEU A 29 -9.81 -2.66 6.61
N VAL A 30 -10.69 -1.97 5.88
CA VAL A 30 -12.03 -1.64 6.33
C VAL A 30 -12.98 -2.81 6.07
N ASP A 31 -12.96 -3.36 4.87
CA ASP A 31 -13.91 -4.36 4.40
C ASP A 31 -13.61 -5.76 4.94
N THR A 32 -12.36 -6.03 5.32
CA THR A 32 -12.02 -7.31 5.93
C THR A 32 -12.32 -7.32 7.43
N THR A 33 -13.11 -8.28 7.88
CA THR A 33 -13.48 -8.39 9.29
C THR A 33 -12.30 -8.87 10.14
N GLN A 34 -12.27 -8.46 11.42
CA GLN A 34 -11.29 -8.94 12.40
C GLN A 34 -11.32 -10.49 12.52
N THR A 35 -12.50 -11.09 12.43
CA THR A 35 -12.65 -12.56 12.44
C THR A 35 -11.89 -13.19 11.27
N LYS A 36 -12.02 -12.64 10.07
CA LYS A 36 -11.31 -13.15 8.88
C LYS A 36 -9.79 -13.02 9.04
N ILE A 37 -9.31 -11.89 9.54
CA ILE A 37 -7.88 -11.68 9.83
C ILE A 37 -7.39 -12.73 10.83
N SER A 38 -8.12 -12.95 11.92
CA SER A 38 -7.78 -13.97 12.92
C SER A 38 -7.73 -15.39 12.33
N GLN A 39 -8.66 -15.75 11.44
CA GLN A 39 -8.67 -17.05 10.75
C GLN A 39 -7.43 -17.22 9.84
N LEU A 40 -7.06 -16.19 9.09
CA LEU A 40 -5.86 -16.21 8.23
C LEU A 40 -4.58 -16.34 9.08
N LYS A 41 -4.49 -15.60 10.18
CA LYS A 41 -3.35 -15.70 11.11
C LYS A 41 -3.26 -17.08 11.76
N ALA A 42 -4.40 -17.67 12.15
CA ALA A 42 -4.43 -19.04 12.66
C ALA A 42 -3.98 -20.08 11.62
N ALA A 43 -4.12 -19.77 10.31
CA ALA A 43 -3.59 -20.56 9.21
C ALA A 43 -2.10 -20.23 8.89
N GLY A 44 -1.41 -19.48 9.76
CA GLY A 44 0.01 -19.15 9.63
C GLY A 44 0.33 -18.00 8.68
N LYS A 45 -0.67 -17.21 8.26
CA LYS A 45 -0.45 -16.07 7.34
C LYS A 45 -0.05 -14.81 8.09
N LYS A 46 0.84 -14.01 7.50
CA LYS A 46 1.09 -12.62 7.89
C LYS A 46 0.10 -11.71 7.15
N ILE A 47 -0.41 -10.71 7.82
CA ILE A 47 -1.49 -9.86 7.30
C ILE A 47 -1.02 -8.43 7.15
N ILE A 48 -1.07 -7.94 5.90
CA ILE A 48 -0.91 -6.52 5.56
C ILE A 48 -2.31 -5.94 5.35
N CYS A 49 -2.60 -4.82 5.98
CA CYS A 49 -3.86 -4.13 5.85
C CYS A 49 -3.70 -2.87 5.00
N TYR A 50 -4.28 -2.91 3.79
CA TYR A 50 -4.31 -1.83 2.82
C TYR A 50 -5.31 -0.76 3.21
N PHE A 51 -4.96 0.49 3.01
CA PHE A 51 -5.88 1.62 2.98
C PHE A 51 -5.32 2.75 2.12
N SER A 52 -6.19 3.55 1.52
CA SER A 52 -5.73 4.76 0.83
C SER A 52 -5.30 5.81 1.85
N ALA A 53 -4.08 6.32 1.72
CA ALA A 53 -3.53 7.35 2.60
C ALA A 53 -3.44 8.73 1.92
N GLY A 54 -3.51 8.76 0.60
CA GLY A 54 -3.46 10.00 -0.18
C GLY A 54 -4.76 10.33 -0.91
N SER A 55 -5.79 9.48 -0.80
CA SER A 55 -7.12 9.78 -1.30
C SER A 55 -8.21 9.54 -0.25
N SER A 56 -9.32 10.26 -0.37
CA SER A 56 -10.57 9.98 0.33
C SER A 56 -11.46 9.14 -0.58
N GLU A 57 -12.12 8.14 -0.01
CA GLU A 57 -13.04 7.22 -0.70
C GLU A 57 -14.43 7.44 -0.10
N ASP A 58 -15.43 7.83 -0.92
CA ASP A 58 -16.74 8.32 -0.42
C ASP A 58 -17.60 7.22 0.21
N TRP A 59 -17.24 5.95 -0.01
CA TRP A 59 -17.89 4.78 0.60
C TRP A 59 -17.29 4.37 1.95
N ARG A 60 -16.21 5.01 2.40
CA ARG A 60 -15.57 4.64 3.67
C ARG A 60 -16.31 5.26 4.88
N PRO A 61 -16.40 4.54 6.00
CA PRO A 61 -17.12 5.00 7.18
C PRO A 61 -16.59 6.33 7.76
N ASP A 62 -15.32 6.62 7.55
CA ASP A 62 -14.63 7.82 8.05
C ASP A 62 -14.65 8.99 7.05
N TYR A 63 -15.25 8.83 5.87
CA TYR A 63 -15.27 9.86 4.82
C TYR A 63 -15.81 11.22 5.31
N ALA A 64 -16.83 11.20 6.15
CA ALA A 64 -17.44 12.43 6.68
C ALA A 64 -16.49 13.23 7.61
N GLN A 65 -15.39 12.65 8.06
CA GLN A 65 -14.40 13.35 8.88
C GLN A 65 -13.47 14.25 8.05
N PHE A 66 -13.35 14.00 6.73
CA PHE A 66 -12.61 14.87 5.84
C PHE A 66 -13.42 16.12 5.52
N THR A 67 -12.86 17.28 5.81
CA THR A 67 -13.47 18.57 5.47
C THR A 67 -13.39 18.83 3.96
N ALA A 68 -14.09 19.85 3.47
CA ALA A 68 -14.00 20.27 2.07
C ALA A 68 -12.57 20.75 1.72
N ALA A 69 -11.86 21.36 2.69
CA ALA A 69 -10.49 21.84 2.49
C ALA A 69 -9.45 20.69 2.41
N ASP A 70 -9.77 19.53 2.94
CA ASP A 70 -8.89 18.35 2.87
C ASP A 70 -8.94 17.65 1.51
N LYS A 71 -10.03 17.84 0.74
CA LYS A 71 -10.34 17.12 -0.49
C LYS A 71 -10.03 17.96 -1.72
N GLY A 72 -9.13 17.45 -2.56
CA GLY A 72 -8.72 18.07 -3.81
C GLY A 72 -9.53 17.61 -5.03
N LEU A 73 -8.88 17.42 -6.16
CA LEU A 73 -9.48 16.95 -7.40
C LEU A 73 -9.77 15.44 -7.33
N PRO A 74 -10.73 14.93 -8.14
CA PRO A 74 -10.95 13.49 -8.27
C PRO A 74 -9.69 12.77 -8.71
N LEU A 75 -9.55 11.49 -8.30
CA LEU A 75 -8.58 10.59 -8.89
C LEU A 75 -9.09 10.14 -10.27
N ASP A 76 -8.19 10.15 -11.26
CA ASP A 76 -8.51 9.60 -12.57
C ASP A 76 -8.77 8.09 -12.45
N ASP A 77 -9.76 7.60 -13.18
CA ASP A 77 -10.19 6.19 -13.24
C ASP A 77 -10.78 5.60 -11.93
N TRP A 78 -10.88 6.38 -10.83
CA TRP A 78 -11.41 5.93 -9.54
C TRP A 78 -12.60 6.78 -9.10
N GLU A 79 -13.81 6.40 -9.54
CA GLU A 79 -15.04 7.11 -9.18
C GLU A 79 -15.26 7.09 -7.66
N GLY A 80 -15.57 8.26 -7.08
CA GLY A 80 -15.77 8.41 -5.63
C GLY A 80 -14.51 8.75 -4.85
N GLU A 81 -13.32 8.68 -5.49
CA GLU A 81 -12.07 9.06 -4.84
C GLU A 81 -11.64 10.50 -5.17
N ARG A 82 -11.05 11.16 -4.18
CA ARG A 82 -10.48 12.50 -4.32
C ARG A 82 -9.14 12.57 -3.60
N TRP A 83 -8.15 13.19 -4.25
CA TRP A 83 -6.86 13.48 -3.64
C TRP A 83 -7.01 14.22 -2.32
N LEU A 84 -6.14 13.91 -1.35
CA LEU A 84 -6.12 14.56 -0.04
C LEU A 84 -4.94 15.54 0.06
N ASP A 85 -5.17 16.62 0.81
CA ASP A 85 -4.08 17.48 1.24
C ASP A 85 -3.30 16.81 2.38
N ILE A 86 -2.25 16.08 2.03
CA ILE A 86 -1.39 15.37 3.01
C ILE A 86 -0.64 16.30 3.98
N ARG A 87 -0.73 17.63 3.78
CA ARG A 87 -0.22 18.63 4.72
C ARG A 87 -1.20 18.93 5.85
N SER A 88 -2.46 18.53 5.69
CA SER A 88 -3.52 18.75 6.67
C SER A 88 -3.31 17.90 7.92
N ALA A 89 -3.36 18.55 9.10
CA ALA A 89 -3.34 17.85 10.37
C ALA A 89 -4.57 16.93 10.55
N ASN A 90 -5.74 17.33 9.99
CA ASN A 90 -6.95 16.52 10.01
C ASN A 90 -6.76 15.22 9.22
N VAL A 91 -6.24 15.31 8.00
CA VAL A 91 -5.91 14.14 7.17
C VAL A 91 -4.95 13.20 7.92
N LEU A 92 -3.87 13.73 8.47
CA LEU A 92 -2.91 12.94 9.22
C LEU A 92 -3.56 12.23 10.42
N ASN A 93 -4.45 12.90 11.15
CA ASN A 93 -5.14 12.30 12.30
C ASN A 93 -6.09 11.16 11.88
N ILE A 94 -6.81 11.31 10.75
CA ILE A 94 -7.65 10.25 10.21
C ILE A 94 -6.80 9.05 9.81
N MET A 95 -5.65 9.24 9.17
CA MET A 95 -4.76 8.15 8.78
C MET A 95 -4.12 7.44 9.98
N LYS A 96 -3.78 8.18 11.03
CA LYS A 96 -3.38 7.56 12.30
C LYS A 96 -4.49 6.70 12.90
N ALA A 97 -5.74 7.15 12.82
CA ALA A 97 -6.88 6.34 13.27
C ALA A 97 -7.08 5.07 12.42
N ARG A 98 -6.80 5.12 11.10
CA ARG A 98 -6.76 3.91 10.24
C ARG A 98 -5.64 2.95 10.68
N ILE A 99 -4.46 3.44 11.05
CA ILE A 99 -3.38 2.61 11.61
C ILE A 99 -3.81 2.00 12.95
N ASP A 100 -4.46 2.76 13.83
CA ASP A 100 -5.01 2.24 15.09
C ASP A 100 -6.07 1.15 14.85
N LEU A 101 -6.91 1.31 13.82
CA LEU A 101 -7.86 0.27 13.40
C LEU A 101 -7.15 -1.02 12.94
N ALA A 102 -6.01 -0.89 12.23
CA ALA A 102 -5.21 -2.05 11.83
C ALA A 102 -4.69 -2.82 13.04
N VAL A 103 -4.25 -2.13 14.09
CA VAL A 103 -3.88 -2.75 15.37
C VAL A 103 -5.06 -3.50 16.00
N VAL A 104 -6.22 -2.86 16.09
CA VAL A 104 -7.44 -3.46 16.66
C VAL A 104 -7.86 -4.71 15.89
N LYS A 105 -7.75 -4.68 14.55
CA LYS A 105 -8.09 -5.83 13.70
C LYS A 105 -7.05 -6.95 13.75
N GLY A 106 -5.85 -6.68 14.29
CA GLY A 106 -4.78 -7.66 14.43
C GLY A 106 -3.92 -7.84 13.18
N CYS A 107 -3.81 -6.80 12.34
CA CYS A 107 -2.87 -6.77 11.22
C CYS A 107 -1.43 -6.85 11.73
N ASP A 108 -0.52 -7.35 10.91
CA ASP A 108 0.92 -7.37 11.19
C ASP A 108 1.63 -6.17 10.56
N ALA A 109 1.02 -5.63 9.49
CA ALA A 109 1.56 -4.50 8.75
C ALA A 109 0.44 -3.66 8.12
N VAL A 110 0.80 -2.47 7.63
CA VAL A 110 -0.07 -1.60 6.84
C VAL A 110 0.57 -1.25 5.49
N ASP A 111 -0.29 -1.07 4.48
CA ASP A 111 0.07 -0.67 3.12
C ASP A 111 -0.70 0.61 2.75
N PRO A 112 -0.14 1.81 3.06
CA PRO A 112 -0.78 3.10 2.78
C PRO A 112 -0.57 3.51 1.32
N ASP A 113 -1.65 3.59 0.56
CA ASP A 113 -1.66 3.88 -0.88
C ASP A 113 -1.89 5.36 -1.23
N ASN A 114 -1.74 5.68 -2.54
CA ASN A 114 -1.98 7.00 -3.12
C ASN A 114 -1.15 8.13 -2.50
N THR A 115 0.07 7.83 -2.09
CA THR A 115 0.97 8.81 -1.46
C THR A 115 1.90 9.50 -2.47
N ASP A 116 1.73 9.23 -3.75
CA ASP A 116 2.51 9.76 -4.88
C ASP A 116 1.86 10.98 -5.56
N GLY A 117 0.87 11.59 -4.94
CA GLY A 117 0.14 12.75 -5.48
C GLY A 117 1.02 13.95 -5.88
N TRP A 118 2.25 14.03 -5.39
CA TRP A 118 3.22 15.07 -5.73
C TRP A 118 3.92 14.82 -7.07
N ASP A 119 3.95 13.58 -7.55
CA ASP A 119 4.77 13.12 -8.68
C ASP A 119 3.96 13.07 -9.98
N GLY A 120 3.74 14.23 -10.57
CA GLY A 120 3.03 14.37 -11.84
C GLY A 120 1.51 14.33 -11.77
N ASN A 121 0.93 14.09 -10.61
CA ASN A 121 -0.53 14.02 -10.44
C ASN A 121 -1.15 15.40 -10.26
N THR A 122 -2.36 15.58 -10.83
CA THR A 122 -3.13 16.82 -10.67
C THR A 122 -4.05 16.71 -9.46
N THR A 123 -3.52 16.95 -8.27
CA THR A 123 -4.25 16.74 -7.01
C THR A 123 -5.17 17.90 -6.61
N GLY A 124 -4.98 19.09 -7.18
CA GLY A 124 -5.61 20.34 -6.71
C GLY A 124 -4.87 21.02 -5.57
N PHE A 125 -3.75 20.44 -5.13
CA PHE A 125 -2.87 20.99 -4.09
C PHE A 125 -1.44 21.13 -4.60
N PRO A 126 -0.68 22.13 -4.15
CA PRO A 126 0.73 22.29 -4.50
C PRO A 126 1.59 21.33 -3.65
N LEU A 127 1.37 20.03 -3.81
CA LEU A 127 2.16 19.02 -3.11
C LEU A 127 3.58 18.98 -3.66
N THR A 128 4.53 18.69 -2.79
CA THR A 128 5.95 18.58 -3.14
C THR A 128 6.52 17.28 -2.61
N GLN A 129 7.64 16.86 -3.16
CA GLN A 129 8.43 15.75 -2.65
C GLN A 129 8.64 15.84 -1.12
N GLN A 130 8.99 17.02 -0.62
CA GLN A 130 9.23 17.25 0.81
C GLN A 130 7.97 17.04 1.65
N HIS A 131 6.79 17.47 1.16
CA HIS A 131 5.53 17.23 1.87
C HIS A 131 5.26 15.74 2.00
N THR A 132 5.45 14.97 0.92
CA THR A 132 5.28 13.52 0.91
C THR A 132 6.28 12.82 1.82
N MET A 133 7.55 13.21 1.81
CA MET A 133 8.57 12.63 2.70
C MET A 133 8.22 12.83 4.17
N VAL A 134 7.79 14.03 4.58
CA VAL A 134 7.38 14.32 5.96
C VAL A 134 6.15 13.51 6.35
N TYR A 135 5.17 13.45 5.45
CA TYR A 135 3.94 12.68 5.69
C TYR A 135 4.23 11.19 5.85
N LEU A 136 4.94 10.59 4.91
CA LEU A 136 5.32 9.18 4.92
C LEU A 136 6.17 8.81 6.13
N ALA A 137 7.18 9.63 6.49
CA ALA A 137 7.99 9.41 7.68
C ALA A 137 7.14 9.46 8.95
N THR A 138 6.14 10.37 9.00
CA THR A 138 5.24 10.48 10.15
C THR A 138 4.35 9.24 10.29
N LEU A 139 3.79 8.73 9.18
CA LEU A 139 3.00 7.50 9.19
C LEU A 139 3.85 6.29 9.57
N ALA A 140 5.07 6.19 9.02
CA ALA A 140 5.98 5.08 9.31
C ALA A 140 6.35 5.04 10.79
N ASN A 141 6.78 6.16 11.36
CA ASN A 141 7.09 6.25 12.79
C ASN A 141 5.87 5.92 13.66
N TYR A 142 4.66 6.35 13.23
CA TYR A 142 3.45 6.03 13.97
C TYR A 142 3.11 4.54 13.93
N ALA A 143 3.17 3.90 12.75
CA ALA A 143 2.95 2.46 12.60
C ALA A 143 3.95 1.66 13.44
N HIS A 144 5.23 1.99 13.39
CA HIS A 144 6.26 1.35 14.21
C HIS A 144 6.01 1.53 15.71
N SER A 145 5.56 2.72 16.15
CA SER A 145 5.21 2.95 17.56
C SER A 145 4.04 2.09 18.05
N LYS A 146 3.23 1.60 17.13
CA LYS A 146 2.11 0.67 17.38
C LYS A 146 2.49 -0.80 17.21
N GLY A 147 3.74 -1.10 16.86
CA GLY A 147 4.22 -2.46 16.61
C GLY A 147 3.83 -3.04 15.26
N LEU A 148 3.40 -2.21 14.31
CA LEU A 148 3.10 -2.61 12.93
C LEU A 148 4.29 -2.34 12.02
N ALA A 149 4.56 -3.25 11.09
CA ALA A 149 5.37 -2.94 9.93
C ALA A 149 4.59 -2.06 8.94
N ILE A 150 5.30 -1.37 8.04
CA ILE A 150 4.69 -0.48 7.05
C ILE A 150 5.37 -0.60 5.70
N GLY A 151 4.57 -0.60 4.63
CA GLY A 151 5.00 -0.62 3.24
C GLY A 151 5.17 0.76 2.63
N LEU A 152 6.14 0.87 1.71
CA LEU A 152 6.18 1.96 0.75
C LEU A 152 5.45 1.50 -0.51
N LYS A 153 4.27 2.08 -0.76
CA LYS A 153 3.50 1.82 -1.97
C LYS A 153 3.98 2.75 -3.08
N ASN A 154 4.36 2.18 -4.22
CA ASN A 154 4.86 2.94 -5.37
C ASN A 154 5.97 3.96 -5.00
N ASN A 155 5.95 5.19 -5.52
CA ASN A 155 6.94 6.24 -5.22
C ASN A 155 8.39 5.93 -5.66
N PRO A 156 8.63 5.55 -6.94
CA PRO A 156 9.98 5.18 -7.42
C PRO A 156 11.01 6.29 -7.22
N ASN A 157 10.58 7.55 -7.26
CA ASN A 157 11.45 8.73 -7.11
C ASN A 157 11.80 9.04 -5.64
N LEU A 158 11.14 8.38 -4.66
CA LEU A 158 11.38 8.58 -3.24
C LEU A 158 12.07 7.39 -2.55
N VAL A 159 12.02 6.19 -3.13
CA VAL A 159 12.44 4.98 -2.43
C VAL A 159 13.89 5.07 -1.90
N ASN A 160 14.81 5.65 -2.65
CA ASN A 160 16.20 5.79 -2.22
C ASN A 160 16.41 6.72 -1.01
N GLN A 161 15.51 7.68 -0.81
CA GLN A 161 15.58 8.60 0.34
C GLN A 161 14.79 8.06 1.55
N MET A 162 13.81 7.20 1.30
CA MET A 162 12.84 6.79 2.29
C MET A 162 12.94 5.31 2.73
N PHE A 163 13.70 4.46 2.01
CA PHE A 163 13.72 3.02 2.25
C PHE A 163 13.96 2.62 3.72
N SER A 164 14.72 3.42 4.46
CA SER A 164 15.03 3.13 5.87
C SER A 164 13.84 3.27 6.82
N TYR A 165 12.77 3.97 6.39
CA TYR A 165 11.54 4.13 7.16
C TYR A 165 10.55 2.98 6.94
N PHE A 166 10.76 2.13 5.92
CA PHE A 166 9.80 1.14 5.49
C PHE A 166 10.36 -0.27 5.58
N ASP A 167 9.49 -1.23 5.86
CA ASP A 167 9.87 -2.63 6.06
C ASP A 167 9.76 -3.44 4.76
N PHE A 168 8.97 -2.98 3.80
CA PHE A 168 8.76 -3.60 2.49
C PHE A 168 8.29 -2.55 1.47
N SER A 169 8.19 -2.96 0.18
CA SER A 169 7.50 -2.17 -0.85
C SER A 169 6.47 -3.02 -1.57
N VAL A 170 5.34 -2.41 -1.91
CA VAL A 170 4.35 -2.92 -2.86
C VAL A 170 4.37 -1.98 -4.07
N VAL A 171 4.73 -2.54 -5.23
CA VAL A 171 4.98 -1.73 -6.43
C VAL A 171 4.14 -2.22 -7.59
N GLU A 172 3.45 -1.30 -8.24
CA GLU A 172 2.59 -1.59 -9.38
C GLU A 172 3.23 -1.09 -10.67
N GLN A 173 3.14 -1.91 -11.72
CA GLN A 173 3.53 -1.58 -13.09
C GLN A 173 4.99 -1.12 -13.24
N CYS A 174 5.88 -1.44 -12.29
CA CYS A 174 7.27 -1.00 -12.39
C CYS A 174 8.01 -1.61 -13.58
N HIS A 175 7.57 -2.80 -14.09
CA HIS A 175 8.11 -3.39 -15.29
C HIS A 175 7.61 -2.66 -16.54
N GLU A 176 6.32 -2.32 -16.56
CA GLU A 176 5.70 -1.56 -17.66
C GLU A 176 6.34 -0.19 -17.82
N TYR A 177 6.53 0.55 -16.71
CA TYR A 177 7.12 1.88 -16.71
C TYR A 177 8.66 1.91 -16.59
N GLN A 178 9.31 0.75 -16.55
CA GLN A 178 10.77 0.61 -16.45
C GLN A 178 11.38 1.21 -15.17
N GLU A 179 10.63 1.19 -14.06
CA GLU A 179 10.99 1.80 -12.77
C GLU A 179 11.49 0.80 -11.72
N CYS A 180 11.42 -0.51 -11.99
CA CYS A 180 11.77 -1.55 -11.02
C CYS A 180 13.19 -1.39 -10.44
N ALA A 181 14.14 -0.80 -11.19
CA ALA A 181 15.50 -0.58 -10.72
C ALA A 181 15.56 0.34 -9.49
N SER A 182 14.63 1.28 -9.34
CA SER A 182 14.57 2.19 -8.20
C SER A 182 14.39 1.47 -6.87
N TYR A 183 13.70 0.32 -6.87
CA TYR A 183 13.39 -0.46 -5.67
C TYR A 183 14.50 -1.46 -5.29
N GLN A 184 15.60 -1.53 -6.05
CA GLN A 184 16.68 -2.46 -5.75
C GLN A 184 17.30 -2.23 -4.37
N VAL A 185 17.29 -1.01 -3.86
CA VAL A 185 17.75 -0.67 -2.52
C VAL A 185 16.98 -1.44 -1.43
N MET A 186 15.70 -1.71 -1.64
CA MET A 186 14.90 -2.49 -0.69
C MET A 186 15.45 -3.90 -0.55
N THR A 187 15.58 -4.64 -1.65
CA THR A 187 16.06 -6.04 -1.60
C THR A 187 17.53 -6.16 -1.24
N THR A 188 18.38 -5.22 -1.63
CA THR A 188 19.80 -5.21 -1.21
C THR A 188 20.00 -4.94 0.28
N THR A 189 19.00 -4.33 0.94
CA THR A 189 18.97 -4.11 2.38
C THR A 189 18.10 -5.12 3.13
N GLY A 190 17.69 -6.21 2.47
CA GLY A 190 16.95 -7.32 3.07
C GLY A 190 15.44 -7.09 3.21
N ARG A 191 14.88 -6.05 2.57
CA ARG A 191 13.46 -5.74 2.60
C ARG A 191 12.77 -6.32 1.37
N PRO A 192 11.63 -7.02 1.51
CA PRO A 192 10.91 -7.59 0.38
C PRO A 192 10.30 -6.51 -0.51
N VAL A 193 10.23 -6.81 -1.81
CA VAL A 193 9.49 -6.05 -2.82
C VAL A 193 8.48 -6.99 -3.47
N TRP A 194 7.22 -6.64 -3.39
CA TRP A 194 6.12 -7.32 -4.06
C TRP A 194 5.68 -6.50 -5.25
N GLN A 195 5.90 -7.07 -6.44
CA GLN A 195 5.63 -6.44 -7.73
C GLN A 195 4.30 -6.92 -8.28
N ILE A 196 3.47 -5.99 -8.72
CA ILE A 196 2.17 -6.25 -9.32
C ILE A 196 2.18 -5.65 -10.73
N GLU A 197 1.84 -6.47 -11.72
CA GLU A 197 1.70 -6.03 -13.11
C GLU A 197 0.31 -6.36 -13.62
N TYR A 198 -0.22 -5.51 -14.48
CA TYR A 198 -1.55 -5.70 -15.07
C TYR A 198 -1.46 -6.10 -16.54
N THR A 199 -0.40 -5.73 -17.22
CA THR A 199 -0.13 -5.99 -18.64
C THR A 199 1.13 -6.84 -18.84
N GLY A 200 1.58 -7.03 -20.06
CA GLY A 200 2.84 -7.69 -20.39
C GLY A 200 2.83 -9.22 -20.32
N ASN A 201 3.97 -9.81 -20.68
CA ASN A 201 4.18 -11.26 -20.68
C ASN A 201 4.67 -11.72 -19.30
N LEU A 202 3.94 -12.65 -18.67
CA LEU A 202 4.22 -13.14 -17.32
C LEU A 202 5.63 -13.72 -17.18
N THR A 203 6.11 -14.48 -18.15
CA THR A 203 7.45 -15.09 -18.12
C THR A 203 8.54 -14.01 -18.11
N THR A 204 8.40 -12.97 -18.94
CA THR A 204 9.33 -11.84 -18.99
C THR A 204 9.35 -11.07 -17.68
N ILE A 205 8.15 -10.79 -17.13
CA ILE A 205 8.00 -10.12 -15.83
C ILE A 205 8.68 -10.92 -14.72
N CYS A 206 8.37 -12.21 -14.59
CA CYS A 206 8.93 -13.06 -13.54
C CYS A 206 10.45 -13.21 -13.66
N ASN A 207 10.99 -13.35 -14.88
CA ASN A 207 12.44 -13.41 -15.08
C ASN A 207 13.14 -12.10 -14.66
N ALA A 208 12.57 -10.96 -15.01
CA ALA A 208 13.10 -9.65 -14.61
C ALA A 208 13.01 -9.43 -13.09
N ALA A 209 11.91 -9.85 -12.47
CA ALA A 209 11.71 -9.78 -11.02
C ALA A 209 12.69 -10.68 -10.26
N ALA A 210 12.92 -11.91 -10.75
CA ALA A 210 13.86 -12.86 -10.13
C ALA A 210 15.29 -12.31 -10.05
N ILE A 211 15.75 -11.60 -11.10
CA ILE A 211 17.08 -10.94 -11.10
C ILE A 211 17.20 -9.91 -9.98
N ARG A 212 16.08 -9.26 -9.60
CA ARG A 212 16.02 -8.23 -8.55
C ARG A 212 15.66 -8.79 -7.18
N ASN A 213 15.39 -10.09 -7.08
CA ASN A 213 14.84 -10.73 -5.89
C ASN A 213 13.48 -10.13 -5.46
N PHE A 214 12.62 -9.82 -6.45
CA PHE A 214 11.23 -9.39 -6.24
C PHE A 214 10.31 -10.60 -6.36
N ASP A 215 9.20 -10.59 -5.61
CA ASP A 215 8.07 -11.50 -5.83
C ASP A 215 7.04 -10.81 -6.72
N ALA A 216 6.88 -11.32 -7.96
CA ALA A 216 6.05 -10.68 -8.98
C ALA A 216 4.74 -11.44 -9.20
N GLN A 217 3.65 -10.69 -9.33
CA GLN A 217 2.33 -11.20 -9.64
C GLN A 217 1.75 -10.45 -10.83
N LYS A 218 1.01 -11.17 -11.69
CA LYS A 218 0.16 -10.52 -12.68
C LYS A 218 -1.29 -10.61 -12.23
N LYS A 219 -1.99 -9.47 -12.20
CA LYS A 219 -3.38 -9.32 -11.79
C LYS A 219 -4.21 -8.71 -12.91
N THR A 220 -5.52 -8.76 -12.76
CA THR A 220 -6.46 -7.93 -13.53
C THR A 220 -6.75 -6.71 -12.69
N LEU A 221 -6.71 -5.54 -13.28
CA LEU A 221 -7.23 -4.33 -12.65
C LEU A 221 -8.74 -4.52 -12.52
N ALA A 222 -9.27 -4.48 -11.30
CA ALA A 222 -10.67 -4.76 -11.02
C ALA A 222 -11.45 -3.46 -10.88
#